data_dd1ce600ed37771000eef9e6af3a7584
#
_entry.id   dd1ce600ed37771000eef9e6af3a7584
#
_cell.length_a   1.000
_cell.length_b   1.000
_cell.length_c   1.000
_cell.angle_alpha   90.00
_cell.angle_beta   90.00
_cell.angle_gamma   90.00
#
_symmetry.space_group_name_H-M   'P 1'
#
loop_
_entity.id
_entity.type
_entity.pdbx_description
1 polymer ?
#
loop_
_entity_poly.entity_id
_entity_poly.type
_entity_poly.pdbx_seq_one_letter_code
_entity_poly.pdbx_strand_id
1 'polypeptide(L)'
;MTLPALLQEHRHKMLETGLARFYSTMNQAFMASEIENGEQQYWEYSDSSCKFYEKYLHKYLKTIRYECGYYNKSANSSPSKMNDDRFVGIYFPSGDMAVFSYGKIFTYMIKAKRYYGAYTAIMSGGPSDDKKLYGTQLFVFEMRAASPDKFKLDVKKTGLEPFNAMKKYSNQEIENQCISNRISCTELIRRNNWKIPQDYPFTIK
;
A
#
# COMPACT_ATOMS: atom_id res chain seq x y z
N MET A 1 5.85 29.94 15.66
CA MET A 1 5.68 29.03 14.51
C MET A 1 4.86 29.76 13.44
N THR A 2 5.28 29.63 12.18
CA THR A 2 4.53 30.19 11.06
C THR A 2 3.39 29.25 10.64
N LEU A 3 2.30 29.76 10.07
CA LEU A 3 1.18 28.96 9.59
C LEU A 3 1.60 27.83 8.63
N PRO A 4 2.53 28.01 7.67
CA PRO A 4 3.04 26.93 6.83
C PRO A 4 3.69 25.79 7.60
N ALA A 5 4.45 26.08 8.65
CA ALA A 5 5.10 25.08 9.49
C ALA A 5 4.07 24.22 10.26
N LEU A 6 3.04 24.83 10.83
CA LEU A 6 1.96 24.12 11.50
C LEU A 6 1.17 23.21 10.54
N LEU A 7 0.92 23.66 9.32
CA LEU A 7 0.26 22.86 8.30
C LEU A 7 1.11 21.65 7.88
N GLN A 8 2.41 21.84 7.78
CA GLN A 8 3.33 20.74 7.44
C GLN A 8 3.39 19.69 8.57
N GLU A 9 3.53 20.15 9.81
CA GLU A 9 3.50 19.26 10.98
C GLU A 9 2.20 18.45 11.07
N HIS A 10 1.06 19.11 10.84
CA HIS A 10 -0.23 18.42 10.81
C HIS A 10 -0.29 17.35 9.71
N ARG A 11 0.23 17.64 8.51
CA ARG A 11 0.28 16.67 7.41
C ARG A 11 1.17 15.48 7.75
N HIS A 12 2.35 15.72 8.35
CA HIS A 12 3.24 14.65 8.81
C HIS A 12 2.51 13.76 9.82
N LYS A 13 1.90 14.32 10.84
CA LYS A 13 1.18 13.58 11.87
C LYS A 13 0.01 12.76 11.31
N MET A 14 -0.74 13.31 10.36
CA MET A 14 -1.79 12.55 9.68
C MET A 14 -1.23 11.36 8.90
N LEU A 15 -0.14 11.56 8.17
CA LEU A 15 0.51 10.51 7.40
C LEU A 15 1.05 9.41 8.30
N GLU A 16 1.80 9.76 9.33
CA GLU A 16 2.37 8.84 10.32
C GLU A 16 1.28 7.97 10.95
N THR A 17 0.22 8.61 11.44
CA THR A 17 -0.92 7.91 12.05
C THR A 17 -1.65 7.02 11.04
N GLY A 18 -1.84 7.51 9.81
CA GLY A 18 -2.50 6.75 8.75
C GLY A 18 -1.73 5.49 8.36
N LEU A 19 -0.42 5.62 8.16
CA LEU A 19 0.45 4.49 7.80
C LEU A 19 0.50 3.44 8.91
N ALA A 20 0.72 3.85 10.16
CA ALA A 20 0.77 2.94 11.30
C ALA A 20 -0.58 2.21 11.49
N ARG A 21 -1.69 2.93 11.36
CA ARG A 21 -3.03 2.36 11.44
C ARG A 21 -3.28 1.37 10.29
N PHE A 22 -2.99 1.73 9.05
CA PHE A 22 -3.16 0.84 7.91
C PHE A 22 -2.37 -0.45 8.09
N TYR A 23 -1.10 -0.35 8.43
CA TYR A 23 -0.24 -1.50 8.70
C TYR A 23 -0.81 -2.42 9.78
N SER A 24 -1.21 -1.85 10.92
CA SER A 24 -1.79 -2.61 12.03
C SER A 24 -3.12 -3.26 11.64
N THR A 25 -4.02 -2.52 10.99
CA THR A 25 -5.34 -3.02 10.56
C THR A 25 -5.21 -4.18 9.57
N MET A 26 -4.33 -4.02 8.58
CA MET A 26 -4.11 -5.09 7.60
C MET A 26 -3.51 -6.33 8.23
N ASN A 27 -2.51 -6.20 9.11
CA ASN A 27 -1.92 -7.36 9.78
C ASN A 27 -2.91 -8.07 10.71
N GLN A 28 -3.79 -7.33 11.39
CA GLN A 28 -4.88 -7.92 12.18
C GLN A 28 -5.86 -8.70 11.29
N ALA A 29 -6.18 -8.16 10.11
CA ALA A 29 -7.05 -8.85 9.16
C ALA A 29 -6.41 -10.14 8.62
N PHE A 30 -5.11 -10.13 8.31
CA PHE A 30 -4.39 -11.34 7.92
C PHE A 30 -4.40 -12.39 9.03
N MET A 31 -4.08 -12.01 10.26
CA MET A 31 -4.11 -12.92 11.42
C MET A 31 -5.51 -13.50 11.65
N ALA A 32 -6.56 -12.66 11.59
CA ALA A 32 -7.94 -13.13 11.75
C ALA A 32 -8.36 -14.08 10.63
N SER A 33 -7.92 -13.81 9.40
CA SER A 33 -8.18 -14.68 8.26
C SER A 33 -7.46 -16.04 8.39
N GLU A 34 -6.23 -16.08 8.92
CA GLU A 34 -5.51 -17.33 9.13
C GLU A 34 -6.20 -18.27 10.12
N ILE A 35 -6.92 -17.74 11.12
CA ILE A 35 -7.68 -18.56 12.07
C ILE A 35 -8.78 -19.37 11.36
N GLU A 36 -9.41 -18.80 10.32
CA GLU A 36 -10.50 -19.45 9.60
C GLU A 36 -10.05 -20.18 8.33
N ASN A 37 -9.04 -19.65 7.63
CA ASN A 37 -8.62 -20.12 6.31
C ASN A 37 -7.29 -20.88 6.33
N GLY A 38 -6.71 -21.10 7.52
CA GLY A 38 -5.38 -21.69 7.66
C GLY A 38 -4.25 -20.72 7.34
N GLU A 39 -3.03 -21.19 7.51
CA GLU A 39 -1.82 -20.36 7.35
C GLU A 39 -1.72 -19.73 5.96
N GLN A 40 -1.34 -18.47 5.90
CA GLN A 40 -1.24 -17.66 4.68
C GLN A 40 -0.38 -18.33 3.58
N GLN A 41 0.62 -19.12 3.94
CA GLN A 41 1.47 -19.82 2.97
C GLN A 41 0.70 -20.85 2.10
N TYR A 42 -0.45 -21.32 2.55
CA TYR A 42 -1.31 -22.28 1.85
C TYR A 42 -2.49 -21.61 1.13
N TRP A 43 -2.60 -20.27 1.20
CA TRP A 43 -3.69 -19.58 0.51
C TRP A 43 -3.51 -19.64 -1.00
N GLU A 44 -4.64 -19.76 -1.69
CA GLU A 44 -4.66 -19.79 -3.14
C GLU A 44 -4.40 -18.39 -3.70
N TYR A 45 -3.19 -18.20 -4.22
CA TYR A 45 -2.82 -17.00 -4.95
C TYR A 45 -3.23 -17.17 -6.40
N SER A 46 -4.27 -16.46 -6.83
CA SER A 46 -4.67 -16.38 -8.23
C SER A 46 -4.24 -15.03 -8.83
N ASP A 47 -4.27 -14.93 -10.15
CA ASP A 47 -4.07 -13.65 -10.84
C ASP A 47 -5.18 -12.64 -10.53
N SER A 48 -6.28 -13.09 -9.90
CA SER A 48 -7.40 -12.25 -9.49
C SER A 48 -7.20 -11.74 -8.06
N SER A 49 -6.76 -10.49 -7.93
CA SER A 49 -6.72 -9.79 -6.64
C SER A 49 -8.11 -9.63 -6.03
N CYS A 50 -9.14 -9.53 -6.87
CA CYS A 50 -10.53 -9.42 -6.42
C CYS A 50 -10.98 -10.67 -5.66
N LYS A 51 -10.85 -11.85 -6.27
CA LYS A 51 -11.20 -13.13 -5.64
C LYS A 51 -10.39 -13.37 -4.36
N PHE A 52 -9.09 -13.04 -4.39
CA PHE A 52 -8.25 -13.15 -3.20
C PHE A 52 -8.78 -12.24 -2.06
N TYR A 53 -9.05 -10.97 -2.37
CA TYR A 53 -9.57 -10.02 -1.39
C TYR A 53 -10.90 -10.49 -0.80
N GLU A 54 -11.84 -10.91 -1.63
CA GLU A 54 -13.16 -11.40 -1.21
C GLU A 54 -13.05 -12.65 -0.32
N LYS A 55 -12.19 -13.60 -0.69
CA LYS A 55 -12.02 -14.85 0.05
C LYS A 55 -11.30 -14.65 1.39
N TYR A 56 -10.22 -13.87 1.40
CA TYR A 56 -9.31 -13.86 2.55
C TYR A 56 -9.32 -12.58 3.38
N LEU A 57 -9.76 -11.44 2.84
CA LEU A 57 -9.58 -10.16 3.54
C LEU A 57 -10.90 -9.40 3.79
N HIS A 58 -11.86 -9.45 2.89
CA HIS A 58 -13.06 -8.61 2.94
C HIS A 58 -13.81 -8.76 4.28
N LYS A 59 -14.01 -9.98 4.76
CA LYS A 59 -14.71 -10.27 6.02
C LYS A 59 -14.06 -9.65 7.25
N TYR A 60 -12.72 -9.47 7.23
CA TYR A 60 -11.92 -9.05 8.38
C TYR A 60 -11.54 -7.58 8.35
N LEU A 61 -11.88 -6.86 7.28
CA LEU A 61 -11.61 -5.44 7.11
C LEU A 61 -12.89 -4.62 7.22
N LYS A 62 -12.89 -3.63 8.12
CA LYS A 62 -13.97 -2.64 8.15
C LYS A 62 -13.77 -1.65 7.01
N THR A 63 -14.50 -1.86 5.92
CA THR A 63 -14.45 -1.00 4.72
C THR A 63 -15.82 -0.38 4.44
N ILE A 64 -15.83 0.79 3.78
CA ILE A 64 -17.08 1.40 3.27
C ILE A 64 -17.54 0.66 2.03
N ARG A 65 -16.60 0.39 1.13
CA ARG A 65 -16.83 -0.32 -0.14
C ARG A 65 -15.51 -0.84 -0.67
N TYR A 66 -15.60 -1.74 -1.64
CA TYR A 66 -14.48 -2.09 -2.51
C TYR A 66 -14.94 -2.14 -3.97
N GLU A 67 -14.02 -2.03 -4.88
CA GLU A 67 -14.27 -2.05 -6.33
C GLU A 67 -13.23 -2.92 -7.01
N CYS A 68 -13.70 -3.93 -7.75
CA CYS A 68 -12.84 -4.76 -8.59
C CYS A 68 -12.69 -4.12 -9.97
N GLY A 69 -11.51 -4.26 -10.56
CA GLY A 69 -11.18 -3.70 -11.85
C GLY A 69 -10.33 -2.43 -11.80
N TYR A 70 -9.96 -1.93 -12.96
CA TYR A 70 -9.22 -0.69 -13.09
C TYR A 70 -9.85 0.25 -14.12
N TYR A 71 -9.51 1.52 -14.04
CA TYR A 71 -9.93 2.51 -15.01
C TYR A 71 -8.84 2.72 -16.05
N ASN A 72 -9.15 2.41 -17.30
CA ASN A 72 -8.27 2.77 -18.41
C ASN A 72 -8.51 4.25 -18.77
N LYS A 73 -7.48 5.07 -18.63
CA LYS A 73 -7.48 6.45 -19.09
C LYS A 73 -6.67 6.52 -20.40
N SER A 74 -7.31 6.35 -21.52
CA SER A 74 -6.72 6.79 -22.79
C SER A 74 -6.59 8.32 -22.76
N ALA A 75 -5.49 8.87 -23.31
CA ALA A 75 -5.15 10.29 -23.24
C ALA A 75 -6.27 11.23 -23.77
N ASN A 76 -7.22 10.73 -24.54
CA ASN A 76 -8.27 11.50 -25.23
C ASN A 76 -9.70 10.98 -24.97
N SER A 77 -9.91 10.10 -23.98
CA SER A 77 -11.25 9.55 -23.68
C SER A 77 -11.59 9.63 -22.21
N SER A 78 -12.89 9.67 -21.90
CA SER A 78 -13.38 9.49 -20.52
C SER A 78 -12.86 8.17 -19.95
N PRO A 79 -12.52 8.12 -18.64
CA PRO A 79 -12.07 6.89 -18.00
C PRO A 79 -13.13 5.81 -18.17
N SER A 80 -12.80 4.71 -18.81
CA SER A 80 -13.67 3.53 -18.89
C SER A 80 -13.22 2.49 -17.88
N LYS A 81 -14.19 1.96 -17.12
CA LYS A 81 -13.93 0.85 -16.19
C LYS A 81 -13.69 -0.41 -17.00
N MET A 82 -12.54 -1.03 -16.82
CA MET A 82 -12.25 -2.36 -17.34
C MET A 82 -12.48 -3.39 -16.23
N ASN A 83 -13.20 -4.47 -16.53
CA ASN A 83 -13.36 -5.60 -15.64
C ASN A 83 -12.05 -6.40 -15.62
N ASP A 84 -11.11 -5.95 -14.83
CA ASP A 84 -9.83 -6.60 -14.64
C ASP A 84 -9.66 -6.97 -13.17
N ASP A 85 -9.83 -8.24 -12.88
CA ASP A 85 -9.77 -8.81 -11.53
C ASP A 85 -8.41 -8.67 -10.86
N ARG A 86 -7.38 -8.21 -11.58
CA ARG A 86 -6.03 -8.02 -11.03
C ARG A 86 -5.90 -6.86 -10.06
N PHE A 87 -6.93 -6.01 -9.96
CA PHE A 87 -6.93 -4.82 -9.09
C PHE A 87 -8.17 -4.77 -8.23
N VAL A 88 -8.00 -4.37 -6.97
CA VAL A 88 -9.09 -4.06 -6.05
C VAL A 88 -8.83 -2.72 -5.37
N GLY A 89 -9.75 -1.79 -5.52
CA GLY A 89 -9.78 -0.56 -4.73
C GLY A 89 -10.54 -0.78 -3.43
N ILE A 90 -9.91 -0.51 -2.30
CA ILE A 90 -10.45 -0.72 -0.94
C ILE A 90 -10.59 0.63 -0.26
N TYR A 91 -11.79 1.00 0.16
CA TYR A 91 -12.10 2.30 0.76
C TYR A 91 -12.39 2.17 2.25
N PHE A 92 -11.62 2.89 3.06
CA PHE A 92 -11.73 2.86 4.52
C PHE A 92 -12.61 3.99 5.07
N PRO A 93 -13.25 3.79 6.25
CA PRO A 93 -14.07 4.83 6.89
C PRO A 93 -13.32 6.13 7.20
N SER A 94 -12.01 6.08 7.34
CA SER A 94 -11.14 7.25 7.53
C SER A 94 -11.04 8.18 6.31
N GLY A 95 -11.58 7.76 5.16
CA GLY A 95 -11.40 8.42 3.88
C GLY A 95 -10.12 8.04 3.16
N ASP A 96 -9.36 7.11 3.71
CA ASP A 96 -8.17 6.54 3.09
C ASP A 96 -8.57 5.44 2.10
N MET A 97 -7.63 5.07 1.26
CA MET A 97 -7.81 4.04 0.25
C MET A 97 -6.57 3.17 0.15
N ALA A 98 -6.76 1.91 -0.22
CA ALA A 98 -5.68 1.06 -0.70
C ALA A 98 -6.07 0.44 -2.04
N VAL A 99 -5.07 0.25 -2.89
CA VAL A 99 -5.20 -0.56 -4.11
C VAL A 99 -4.40 -1.83 -3.92
N PHE A 100 -5.08 -2.95 -4.00
CA PHE A 100 -4.45 -4.27 -4.00
C PHE A 100 -4.30 -4.74 -5.44
N SER A 101 -3.09 -5.10 -5.83
CA SER A 101 -2.77 -5.43 -7.21
C SER A 101 -1.89 -6.67 -7.33
N TYR A 102 -2.13 -7.43 -8.40
CA TYR A 102 -1.36 -8.62 -8.77
C TYR A 102 -1.17 -9.63 -7.62
N GLY A 103 -2.16 -9.71 -6.72
CA GLY A 103 -2.18 -10.65 -5.61
C GLY A 103 -1.10 -10.46 -4.54
N LYS A 104 -0.32 -9.37 -4.58
CA LYS A 104 0.81 -9.19 -3.65
C LYS A 104 1.04 -7.77 -3.15
N ILE A 105 0.71 -6.75 -3.94
CA ILE A 105 1.10 -5.37 -3.67
C ILE A 105 -0.11 -4.56 -3.22
N PHE A 106 0.04 -3.85 -2.10
CA PHE A 106 -0.89 -2.84 -1.63
C PHE A 106 -0.25 -1.46 -1.78
N THR A 107 -0.94 -0.57 -2.48
CA THR A 107 -0.58 0.84 -2.53
C THR A 107 -1.60 1.61 -1.69
N TYR A 108 -1.14 2.16 -0.59
CA TYR A 108 -1.96 2.92 0.36
C TYR A 108 -1.90 4.42 0.07
N MET A 109 -3.04 5.08 0.28
CA MET A 109 -3.26 6.48 -0.03
C MET A 109 -4.13 7.14 1.03
N ILE A 110 -3.62 8.22 1.63
CA ILE A 110 -4.37 9.00 2.62
C ILE A 110 -5.32 9.96 1.91
N LYS A 111 -6.58 10.02 2.39
CA LYS A 111 -7.61 10.93 1.87
C LYS A 111 -7.80 10.83 0.35
N ALA A 112 -8.22 9.67 -0.11
CA ALA A 112 -8.40 9.32 -1.52
C ALA A 112 -9.15 10.36 -2.37
N LYS A 113 -10.11 11.09 -1.80
CA LYS A 113 -10.84 12.16 -2.52
C LYS A 113 -9.93 13.29 -3.02
N ARG A 114 -8.80 13.54 -2.37
CA ARG A 114 -7.87 14.59 -2.75
C ARG A 114 -6.97 14.19 -3.93
N TYR A 115 -6.88 12.88 -4.20
CA TYR A 115 -5.92 12.31 -5.14
C TYR A 115 -6.59 11.39 -6.18
N TYR A 116 -7.79 11.75 -6.63
CA TYR A 116 -8.50 10.97 -7.65
C TYR A 116 -7.65 10.71 -8.90
N GLY A 117 -6.78 11.67 -9.27
CA GLY A 117 -5.82 11.50 -10.36
C GLY A 117 -4.77 10.40 -10.07
N ALA A 118 -4.26 10.33 -8.85
CA ALA A 118 -3.32 9.28 -8.44
C ALA A 118 -3.98 7.89 -8.43
N TYR A 119 -5.24 7.81 -7.99
CA TYR A 119 -6.04 6.60 -8.04
C TYR A 119 -6.21 6.08 -9.47
N THR A 120 -6.61 6.94 -10.39
CA THR A 120 -6.76 6.54 -11.80
C THR A 120 -5.45 6.09 -12.42
N ALA A 121 -4.32 6.70 -12.06
CA ALA A 121 -3.01 6.32 -12.52
C ALA A 121 -2.59 4.93 -12.01
N ILE A 122 -2.79 4.65 -10.72
CA ILE A 122 -2.50 3.34 -10.12
C ILE A 122 -3.41 2.26 -10.71
N MET A 123 -4.72 2.55 -10.80
CA MET A 123 -5.71 1.60 -11.31
C MET A 123 -5.63 1.39 -12.82
N SER A 124 -5.02 2.29 -13.58
CA SER A 124 -4.84 2.15 -15.02
C SER A 124 -3.52 1.49 -15.43
N GLY A 125 -2.70 1.04 -14.46
CA GLY A 125 -1.36 0.52 -14.78
C GLY A 125 -0.48 1.54 -15.46
N GLY A 126 -0.80 2.81 -15.28
CA GLY A 126 -0.21 3.93 -16.03
C GLY A 126 1.26 4.18 -15.68
N PRO A 127 1.97 4.76 -16.63
CA PRO A 127 3.42 4.87 -16.59
C PRO A 127 3.91 5.93 -15.61
N SER A 128 5.08 5.72 -15.21
CA SER A 128 6.23 6.55 -14.81
C SER A 128 6.04 8.01 -14.39
N ASP A 129 5.06 8.76 -14.81
CA ASP A 129 4.88 10.17 -14.43
C ASP A 129 4.42 10.31 -12.96
N ASP A 130 3.83 9.27 -12.41
CA ASP A 130 3.38 9.23 -11.02
C ASP A 130 4.45 8.79 -10.02
N LYS A 131 5.67 8.53 -10.47
CA LYS A 131 6.80 8.22 -9.57
C LYS A 131 6.97 9.30 -8.49
N LYS A 132 6.64 10.55 -8.79
CA LYS A 132 6.68 11.67 -7.85
C LYS A 132 5.66 11.58 -6.71
N LEU A 133 4.64 10.74 -6.85
CA LEU A 133 3.61 10.54 -5.82
C LEU A 133 4.05 9.54 -4.75
N TYR A 134 4.90 8.57 -5.13
CA TYR A 134 5.44 7.63 -4.15
C TYR A 134 6.29 8.35 -3.11
N GLY A 135 6.16 7.93 -1.86
CA GLY A 135 6.84 8.54 -0.73
C GLY A 135 6.26 9.90 -0.30
N THR A 136 5.26 10.43 -0.99
CA THR A 136 4.59 11.69 -0.61
C THR A 136 3.09 11.55 -0.43
N GLN A 137 2.46 10.70 -1.22
CA GLN A 137 1.01 10.46 -1.25
C GLN A 137 0.69 8.97 -1.33
N LEU A 138 1.57 8.19 -1.97
CA LEU A 138 1.44 6.76 -2.21
C LEU A 138 2.52 6.00 -1.45
N PHE A 139 2.11 4.99 -0.70
CA PHE A 139 2.97 4.18 0.14
C PHE A 139 2.74 2.71 -0.16
N VAL A 140 3.82 2.01 -0.48
CA VAL A 140 3.77 0.65 -1.00
C VAL A 140 4.07 -0.36 0.08
N PHE A 141 3.23 -1.38 0.14
CA PHE A 141 3.37 -2.55 0.98
C PHE A 141 3.33 -3.81 0.13
N GLU A 142 3.92 -4.87 0.62
CA GLU A 142 3.88 -6.19 -0.01
C GLU A 142 3.42 -7.25 0.98
N MET A 143 2.66 -8.22 0.48
CA MET A 143 2.30 -9.38 1.28
C MET A 143 3.50 -10.29 1.46
N ARG A 144 3.67 -10.82 2.65
CA ARG A 144 4.56 -11.94 2.91
C ARG A 144 3.92 -13.20 2.36
N ALA A 145 4.14 -13.48 1.10
CA ALA A 145 3.79 -14.75 0.52
C ALA A 145 5.02 -15.65 0.58
N ALA A 146 4.97 -16.69 1.37
CA ALA A 146 5.87 -17.82 1.17
C ALA A 146 5.50 -18.44 -0.18
N SER A 147 6.34 -18.25 -1.19
CA SER A 147 6.27 -19.13 -2.36
C SER A 147 6.80 -20.49 -1.92
N PRO A 148 6.04 -21.57 -2.04
CA PRO A 148 6.49 -22.90 -1.62
C PRO A 148 7.81 -23.34 -2.27
N ASP A 149 8.15 -22.80 -3.45
CA ASP A 149 9.23 -23.31 -4.30
C ASP A 149 10.51 -22.46 -4.33
N LYS A 150 10.59 -21.28 -3.72
CA LYS A 150 11.75 -20.39 -3.97
C LYS A 150 12.43 -19.71 -2.79
N PHE A 151 11.90 -19.76 -1.59
CA PHE A 151 12.57 -19.16 -0.45
C PHE A 151 12.33 -19.96 0.83
N LYS A 152 13.30 -20.74 1.24
CA LYS A 152 13.51 -21.10 2.65
C LYS A 152 13.92 -19.82 3.39
N LEU A 153 13.01 -18.89 3.53
CA LEU A 153 13.11 -17.84 4.53
C LEU A 153 12.51 -18.42 5.82
N ASP A 154 13.12 -18.11 6.93
CA ASP A 154 12.56 -18.28 8.28
C ASP A 154 11.27 -17.45 8.41
N VAL A 155 10.22 -17.83 7.70
CA VAL A 155 8.97 -17.09 7.58
C VAL A 155 8.02 -17.58 8.67
N LYS A 156 8.32 -17.22 9.90
CA LYS A 156 7.35 -17.28 11.01
C LYS A 156 6.42 -16.05 11.06
N LYS A 157 6.42 -15.18 10.04
CA LYS A 157 5.60 -13.97 10.06
C LYS A 157 4.83 -13.84 8.74
N THR A 158 3.57 -14.17 8.80
CA THR A 158 2.55 -13.88 7.81
C THR A 158 2.12 -12.39 7.92
N GLY A 159 1.49 -11.85 6.89
CA GLY A 159 0.92 -10.53 6.90
C GLY A 159 1.45 -9.59 5.82
N LEU A 160 1.34 -8.30 6.11
CA LEU A 160 1.74 -7.20 5.24
C LEU A 160 3.00 -6.54 5.79
N GLU A 161 3.94 -6.22 4.91
CA GLU A 161 5.14 -5.44 5.23
C GLU A 161 5.33 -4.29 4.24
N PRO A 162 5.98 -3.20 4.64
CA PRO A 162 6.45 -2.21 3.69
C PRO A 162 7.32 -2.83 2.60
N PHE A 163 7.23 -2.30 1.39
CA PHE A 163 8.02 -2.80 0.27
C PHE A 163 9.52 -2.78 0.59
N ASN A 164 10.21 -3.86 0.27
CA ASN A 164 11.61 -4.11 0.62
C ASN A 164 11.92 -4.36 2.12
N ALA A 165 10.94 -4.38 3.02
CA ALA A 165 11.18 -4.69 4.44
C ALA A 165 11.78 -6.07 4.67
N MET A 166 11.46 -7.02 3.80
CA MET A 166 11.95 -8.41 3.87
C MET A 166 13.39 -8.57 3.36
N LYS A 167 13.94 -7.56 2.69
CA LYS A 167 15.33 -7.57 2.22
C LYS A 167 16.26 -7.12 3.33
N LYS A 168 17.41 -7.75 3.43
CA LYS A 168 18.45 -7.41 4.45
C LYS A 168 19.22 -6.14 4.04
N TYR A 169 18.51 -5.07 3.74
CA TYR A 169 19.12 -3.78 3.46
C TYR A 169 19.49 -3.05 4.75
N SER A 170 20.64 -2.39 4.76
CA SER A 170 21.02 -1.42 5.78
C SER A 170 20.08 -0.20 5.75
N ASN A 171 20.12 0.64 6.78
CA ASN A 171 19.35 1.88 6.79
C ASN A 171 19.76 2.81 5.65
N GLN A 172 21.05 2.91 5.37
CA GLN A 172 21.57 3.72 4.27
C GLN A 172 21.10 3.23 2.89
N GLU A 173 21.01 1.91 2.68
CA GLU A 173 20.49 1.35 1.43
C GLU A 173 19.02 1.64 1.25
N ILE A 174 18.21 1.55 2.32
CA ILE A 174 16.79 1.90 2.27
C ILE A 174 16.59 3.39 1.99
N GLU A 175 17.38 4.25 2.62
CA GLU A 175 17.36 5.69 2.36
C GLU A 175 17.69 6.01 0.90
N ASN A 176 18.79 5.45 0.38
CA ASN A 176 19.18 5.59 -1.03
C ASN A 176 18.10 5.10 -1.99
N GLN A 177 17.42 4.01 -1.66
CA GLN A 177 16.29 3.51 -2.46
C GLN A 177 15.04 4.39 -2.33
N CYS A 178 14.76 4.95 -1.16
CA CYS A 178 13.70 5.93 -1.03
C CYS A 178 13.97 7.15 -1.91
N ILE A 179 15.20 7.66 -1.93
CA ILE A 179 15.58 8.80 -2.77
C ILE A 179 15.46 8.47 -4.27
N SER A 180 15.93 7.30 -4.69
CA SER A 180 16.04 6.94 -6.12
C SER A 180 14.71 6.50 -6.74
N ASN A 181 13.94 5.63 -6.08
CA ASN A 181 12.73 5.03 -6.63
C ASN A 181 11.44 5.34 -5.86
N ARG A 182 11.55 5.94 -4.67
CA ARG A 182 10.46 6.35 -3.77
C ARG A 182 9.58 5.22 -3.22
N ILE A 183 9.66 4.02 -3.76
CA ILE A 183 8.81 2.88 -3.36
C ILE A 183 9.19 2.40 -1.96
N SER A 184 10.49 2.46 -1.62
CA SER A 184 11.02 2.04 -0.32
C SER A 184 10.83 3.07 0.80
N CYS A 185 10.25 4.24 0.51
CA CYS A 185 10.02 5.28 1.53
C CYS A 185 9.09 4.81 2.66
N THR A 186 8.17 3.90 2.37
CA THR A 186 7.33 3.28 3.40
C THR A 186 8.18 2.54 4.44
N GLU A 187 9.20 1.80 3.99
CA GLU A 187 10.11 1.07 4.88
C GLU A 187 11.01 2.02 5.67
N LEU A 188 11.47 3.12 5.07
CA LEU A 188 12.23 4.15 5.77
C LEU A 188 11.43 4.73 6.95
N ILE A 189 10.16 5.10 6.71
CA ILE A 189 9.25 5.62 7.75
C ILE A 189 8.98 4.56 8.81
N ARG A 190 8.77 3.29 8.44
CA ARG A 190 8.58 2.19 9.40
C ARG A 190 9.78 2.00 10.31
N ARG A 191 11.01 1.99 9.76
CA ARG A 191 12.23 1.87 10.54
C ARG A 191 12.42 3.01 11.53
N ASN A 192 11.89 4.18 11.22
CA ASN A 192 11.84 5.33 12.13
C ASN A 192 10.58 5.33 13.02
N ASN A 193 10.08 4.12 13.40
CA ASN A 193 8.90 3.95 14.27
C ASN A 193 7.63 4.65 13.75
N TRP A 194 7.39 4.60 12.45
CA TRP A 194 6.29 5.26 11.76
C TRP A 194 6.30 6.80 11.87
N LYS A 195 7.48 7.38 12.13
CA LYS A 195 7.71 8.81 12.11
C LYS A 195 8.42 9.20 10.83
N ILE A 196 8.02 10.33 10.25
CA ILE A 196 8.75 10.89 9.11
C ILE A 196 10.12 11.36 9.63
N PRO A 197 11.24 10.86 9.07
CA PRO A 197 12.57 11.33 9.45
C PRO A 197 12.71 12.84 9.27
N GLN A 198 13.51 13.48 10.11
CA GLN A 198 13.72 14.93 10.04
C GLN A 198 14.35 15.35 8.70
N ASP A 199 15.19 14.49 8.16
CA ASP A 199 15.89 14.63 6.87
C ASP A 199 15.16 13.92 5.71
N TYR A 200 13.85 13.70 5.86
CA TYR A 200 13.04 13.05 4.83
C TYR A 200 13.14 13.79 3.49
N PRO A 201 13.51 13.10 2.39
CA PRO A 201 13.91 13.77 1.15
C PRO A 201 12.78 14.44 0.38
N PHE A 202 11.52 14.27 0.81
CA PHE A 202 10.36 14.76 0.05
C PHE A 202 9.40 15.55 0.93
N THR A 203 8.82 16.60 0.37
CA THR A 203 7.74 17.35 1.02
C THR A 203 6.42 16.59 0.92
N ILE A 204 5.80 16.32 2.06
CA ILE A 204 4.47 15.72 2.16
C ILE A 204 3.43 16.79 1.79
N LYS A 205 2.60 16.50 0.79
CA LYS A 205 1.61 17.44 0.23
C LYS A 205 0.21 17.23 0.79
#